data_eca6cf660937cc6b0a5343e51b39295e
#
_entry.id   eca6cf660937cc6b0a5343e51b39295e
#
_cell.length_a   1.000
_cell.length_b   1.000
_cell.length_c   1.000
_cell.angle_alpha   90.00
_cell.angle_beta   90.00
_cell.angle_gamma   90.00
#
_symmetry.space_group_name_H-M   'P 1'
#
loop_
_entity.id
_entity.type
_entity.pdbx_description
1 polymer ?
#
loop_
_entity_poly.entity_id
_entity_poly.type
_entity_poly.pdbx_seq_one_letter_code
_entity_poly.pdbx_strand_id
1 'polypeptide(L)'
;FGSLDPDRLSKVDMDGKHLDGDKPSKEVLMHIAMYRERPEAGGIVHLHSPYLTALSCVEGVDPANCLPPITPYYVMRVGKLPLIPYIRPGDPSIADEVGKLSKEHSAVLLANHGPVISGRDLRAAMFNAEELEETARLYFILQNSKLRTLTDEQVDELEQVFKGKM
;
A
#
# COMPACT_ATOMS: atom_id res chain seq x y z
N PHE A 1 15.54 -5.77 9.74
CA PHE A 1 14.41 -5.96 10.67
C PHE A 1 14.68 -7.03 11.75
N GLY A 2 15.61 -7.97 11.58
CA GLY A 2 15.83 -9.07 12.52
C GLY A 2 16.38 -8.74 13.91
N SER A 3 16.70 -7.47 14.18
CA SER A 3 17.25 -7.01 15.48
C SER A 3 16.46 -5.82 16.04
N LEU A 4 15.16 -5.76 15.75
CA LEU A 4 14.28 -4.70 16.22
C LEU A 4 14.02 -4.89 17.72
N ASP A 5 14.27 -3.84 18.51
CA ASP A 5 13.99 -3.80 19.94
C ASP A 5 12.67 -3.04 20.16
N PRO A 6 11.62 -3.70 20.67
CA PRO A 6 10.33 -3.06 20.90
C PRO A 6 10.38 -1.84 21.80
N ASP A 7 11.30 -1.81 22.78
CA ASP A 7 11.44 -0.71 23.74
C ASP A 7 12.07 0.54 23.10
N ARG A 8 12.62 0.41 21.89
CA ARG A 8 13.25 1.50 21.14
C ARG A 8 12.38 2.03 20.01
N LEU A 9 11.16 1.50 19.81
CA LEU A 9 10.25 1.97 18.77
C LEU A 9 9.93 3.45 18.92
N SER A 10 10.03 4.21 17.82
CA SER A 10 9.66 5.63 17.81
C SER A 10 8.18 5.81 18.08
N LYS A 11 7.85 6.67 19.05
CA LYS A 11 6.50 7.12 19.31
C LYS A 11 6.35 8.56 18.88
N VAL A 12 5.37 8.82 18.03
CA VAL A 12 5.06 10.16 17.53
C VAL A 12 3.56 10.44 17.69
N ASP A 13 3.19 11.70 17.81
CA ASP A 13 1.79 12.11 17.73
C ASP A 13 1.35 12.30 16.26
N MET A 14 0.09 12.62 16.07
CA MET A 14 -0.50 12.81 14.73
C MET A 14 -0.01 14.08 14.01
N ASP A 15 0.76 14.94 14.69
CA ASP A 15 1.45 16.09 14.09
C ASP A 15 2.93 15.79 13.78
N GLY A 16 3.36 14.54 14.02
CA GLY A 16 4.72 14.07 13.75
C GLY A 16 5.72 14.47 14.83
N LYS A 17 5.25 14.99 15.96
CA LYS A 17 6.12 15.32 17.08
C LYS A 17 6.60 14.05 17.78
N HIS A 18 7.91 13.93 17.92
CA HIS A 18 8.52 12.81 18.63
C HIS A 18 8.16 12.86 20.13
N LEU A 19 7.63 11.78 20.66
CA LEU A 19 7.19 11.65 22.04
C LEU A 19 8.11 10.74 22.86
N ASP A 20 8.58 9.61 22.28
CA ASP A 20 9.36 8.58 22.97
C ASP A 20 10.08 7.65 21.98
N GLY A 21 11.02 6.84 22.48
CA GLY A 21 11.80 5.88 21.70
C GLY A 21 12.89 6.52 20.85
N ASP A 22 13.37 5.79 19.86
CA ASP A 22 14.39 6.29 18.92
C ASP A 22 13.82 7.39 18.02
N LYS A 23 14.69 8.20 17.41
CA LYS A 23 14.29 9.23 16.45
C LYS A 23 13.50 8.59 15.29
N PRO A 24 12.30 9.12 14.98
CA PRO A 24 11.48 8.59 13.89
C PRO A 24 12.19 8.69 12.53
N SER A 25 11.88 7.74 11.66
CA SER A 25 12.37 7.78 10.29
C SER A 25 11.76 8.97 9.53
N LYS A 26 12.41 9.36 8.44
CA LYS A 26 11.91 10.43 7.54
C LYS A 26 10.60 10.06 6.83
N GLU A 27 10.18 8.80 6.91
CA GLU A 27 8.98 8.28 6.24
C GLU A 27 7.74 8.30 7.14
N VAL A 28 7.89 8.75 8.39
CA VAL A 28 6.76 8.86 9.33
C VAL A 28 5.61 9.69 8.79
N LEU A 29 5.90 10.74 7.99
CA LEU A 29 4.88 11.67 7.48
C LEU A 29 3.88 11.00 6.54
N MET A 30 4.30 10.05 5.70
CA MET A 30 3.36 9.33 4.82
C MET A 30 2.45 8.39 5.62
N HIS A 31 2.95 7.77 6.71
CA HIS A 31 2.11 6.99 7.62
C HIS A 31 1.05 7.87 8.28
N ILE A 32 1.45 9.03 8.81
CA ILE A 32 0.53 9.99 9.43
C ILE A 32 -0.53 10.45 8.43
N ALA A 33 -0.12 10.78 7.19
CA ALA A 33 -1.03 11.22 6.15
C ALA A 33 -2.10 10.15 5.86
N MET A 34 -1.70 8.88 5.73
CA MET A 34 -2.64 7.79 5.51
C MET A 34 -3.56 7.57 6.72
N TYR A 35 -3.07 7.63 7.97
CA TYR A 35 -3.91 7.53 9.17
C TYR A 35 -4.94 8.66 9.26
N ARG A 36 -4.58 9.89 8.85
CA ARG A 36 -5.50 11.04 8.89
C ARG A 36 -6.70 10.86 7.94
N GLU A 37 -6.45 10.30 6.78
CA GLU A 37 -7.50 10.11 5.76
C GLU A 37 -8.27 8.79 5.95
N ARG A 38 -7.72 7.86 6.74
CA ARG A 38 -8.30 6.54 7.03
C ARG A 38 -8.43 6.31 8.53
N PRO A 39 -9.42 6.93 9.19
CA PRO A 39 -9.60 6.82 10.64
C PRO A 39 -9.93 5.39 11.09
N GLU A 40 -10.40 4.53 10.19
CA GLU A 40 -10.65 3.12 10.45
C GLU A 40 -9.36 2.27 10.43
N ALA A 41 -8.24 2.80 9.95
CA ALA A 41 -6.99 2.06 9.88
C ALA A 41 -6.33 1.97 11.27
N GLY A 42 -6.06 0.75 11.71
CA GLY A 42 -5.32 0.45 12.95
C GLY A 42 -3.88 -0.02 12.69
N GLY A 43 -3.47 -0.14 11.43
CA GLY A 43 -2.10 -0.47 11.04
C GLY A 43 -1.78 0.01 9.64
N ILE A 44 -0.53 0.47 9.44
CA ILE A 44 0.01 0.84 8.13
C ILE A 44 1.38 0.17 7.99
N VAL A 45 1.58 -0.45 6.84
CA VAL A 45 2.82 -1.14 6.47
C VAL A 45 3.41 -0.46 5.25
N HIS A 46 4.69 -0.12 5.34
CA HIS A 46 5.51 0.30 4.21
C HIS A 46 6.72 -0.63 4.11
N LEU A 47 6.91 -1.23 2.95
CA LEU A 47 7.94 -2.22 2.68
C LEU A 47 8.59 -1.95 1.32
N HIS A 48 9.83 -2.45 1.15
CA HIS A 48 10.50 -2.55 -0.14
C HIS A 48 10.50 -4.03 -0.59
N SER A 49 9.31 -4.62 -0.67
CA SER A 49 9.16 -6.01 -1.08
C SER A 49 9.51 -6.19 -2.56
N PRO A 50 10.13 -7.31 -2.98
CA PRO A 50 10.79 -7.42 -4.28
C PRO A 50 9.89 -7.15 -5.48
N TYR A 51 8.70 -7.75 -5.54
CA TYR A 51 7.84 -7.64 -6.72
C TYR A 51 7.10 -6.32 -6.78
N LEU A 52 6.63 -5.77 -5.66
CA LEU A 52 6.01 -4.44 -5.65
C LEU A 52 7.04 -3.33 -5.90
N THR A 53 8.26 -3.46 -5.38
CA THR A 53 9.35 -2.54 -5.73
C THR A 53 9.68 -2.64 -7.22
N ALA A 54 9.80 -3.86 -7.77
CA ALA A 54 10.00 -4.04 -9.21
C ALA A 54 8.85 -3.42 -10.02
N LEU A 55 7.59 -3.64 -9.64
CA LEU A 55 6.42 -3.04 -10.29
C LEU A 55 6.48 -1.51 -10.27
N SER A 56 6.92 -0.91 -9.17
CA SER A 56 7.06 0.54 -9.03
C SER A 56 8.09 1.16 -9.99
N CYS A 57 8.95 0.33 -10.59
CA CYS A 57 9.98 0.72 -11.56
C CYS A 57 9.60 0.41 -13.01
N VAL A 58 8.43 -0.17 -13.27
CA VAL A 58 7.98 -0.52 -14.63
C VAL A 58 7.34 0.68 -15.30
N GLU A 59 7.82 1.03 -16.49
CA GLU A 59 7.19 2.04 -17.33
C GLU A 59 5.91 1.52 -18.01
N GLY A 60 4.93 2.40 -18.20
CA GLY A 60 3.71 2.08 -18.94
C GLY A 60 2.64 1.32 -18.15
N VAL A 61 2.82 1.13 -16.83
CA VAL A 61 1.71 0.69 -15.96
C VAL A 61 0.65 1.78 -15.87
N ASP A 62 -0.62 1.37 -15.75
CA ASP A 62 -1.71 2.33 -15.53
C ASP A 62 -1.54 2.99 -14.14
N PRO A 63 -1.33 4.31 -14.07
CA PRO A 63 -1.15 4.98 -12.79
C PRO A 63 -2.41 4.98 -11.91
N ALA A 64 -3.59 4.74 -12.47
CA ALA A 64 -4.82 4.60 -11.70
C ALA A 64 -4.95 3.23 -11.02
N ASN A 65 -4.32 2.19 -11.60
CA ASN A 65 -4.29 0.85 -11.05
C ASN A 65 -3.15 0.02 -11.66
N CYS A 66 -2.03 -0.08 -10.95
CA CYS A 66 -0.81 -0.75 -11.45
C CYS A 66 -0.97 -2.26 -11.67
N LEU A 67 -1.97 -2.90 -11.08
CA LEU A 67 -2.21 -4.34 -11.18
C LEU A 67 -3.58 -4.63 -11.76
N PRO A 68 -3.67 -5.45 -12.83
CA PRO A 68 -4.95 -5.91 -13.32
C PRO A 68 -5.63 -6.86 -12.31
N PRO A 69 -6.96 -7.00 -12.33
CA PRO A 69 -7.69 -7.88 -11.41
C PRO A 69 -7.49 -9.36 -11.78
N ILE A 70 -6.32 -9.92 -11.40
CA ILE A 70 -5.92 -11.30 -11.73
C ILE A 70 -6.63 -12.30 -10.82
N THR A 71 -6.77 -11.96 -9.52
CA THR A 71 -7.37 -12.82 -8.52
C THR A 71 -8.50 -12.11 -7.77
N PRO A 72 -9.54 -12.85 -7.31
CA PRO A 72 -10.58 -12.25 -6.49
C PRO A 72 -10.03 -11.74 -5.15
N TYR A 73 -9.01 -12.37 -4.58
CA TYR A 73 -8.45 -11.97 -3.29
C TYR A 73 -7.77 -10.60 -3.34
N TYR A 74 -7.08 -10.27 -4.43
CA TYR A 74 -6.55 -8.92 -4.66
C TYR A 74 -7.67 -7.87 -4.64
N VAL A 75 -8.74 -8.11 -5.41
CA VAL A 75 -9.89 -7.19 -5.48
C VAL A 75 -10.54 -7.02 -4.11
N MET A 76 -10.79 -8.13 -3.40
CA MET A 76 -11.47 -8.13 -2.11
C MET A 76 -10.66 -7.44 -1.01
N ARG A 77 -9.33 -7.61 -0.98
CA ARG A 77 -8.47 -7.09 0.08
C ARG A 77 -7.99 -5.67 -0.15
N VAL A 78 -7.70 -5.34 -1.40
CA VAL A 78 -7.03 -4.08 -1.74
C VAL A 78 -7.84 -3.25 -2.73
N GLY A 79 -8.42 -3.89 -3.74
CA GLY A 79 -9.17 -3.26 -4.82
C GLY A 79 -8.24 -2.70 -5.89
N LYS A 80 -7.86 -1.44 -5.79
CA LYS A 80 -6.96 -0.77 -6.75
C LYS A 80 -5.67 -0.33 -6.09
N LEU A 81 -4.58 -0.36 -6.86
CA LEU A 81 -3.24 0.08 -6.44
C LEU A 81 -2.78 1.25 -7.32
N PRO A 82 -3.13 2.50 -6.97
CA PRO A 82 -2.67 3.66 -7.74
C PRO A 82 -1.19 3.95 -7.52
N LEU A 83 -0.53 4.56 -8.52
CA LEU A 83 0.87 4.98 -8.52
C LEU A 83 1.00 6.46 -8.17
N ILE A 84 1.79 6.76 -7.17
CA ILE A 84 2.28 8.11 -6.90
C ILE A 84 3.56 8.34 -7.69
N PRO A 85 3.68 9.42 -8.47
CA PRO A 85 4.91 9.78 -9.18
C PRO A 85 6.11 9.85 -8.25
N TYR A 86 7.32 9.69 -8.80
CA TYR A 86 8.53 9.72 -7.98
C TYR A 86 8.65 11.02 -7.19
N ILE A 87 8.79 10.86 -5.89
CA ILE A 87 9.09 11.90 -4.92
C ILE A 87 10.30 11.42 -4.11
N ARG A 88 11.28 12.28 -3.93
CA ARG A 88 12.48 11.95 -3.16
C ARG A 88 12.12 11.53 -1.73
N PRO A 89 12.62 10.38 -1.23
CA PRO A 89 12.38 9.93 0.15
C PRO A 89 12.72 11.01 1.18
N GLY A 90 11.76 11.30 2.07
CA GLY A 90 11.86 12.35 3.07
C GLY A 90 11.44 13.74 2.60
N ASP A 91 10.95 13.89 1.38
CA ASP A 91 10.30 15.12 0.94
C ASP A 91 8.88 15.18 1.52
N PRO A 92 8.49 16.29 2.19
CA PRO A 92 7.16 16.41 2.80
C PRO A 92 5.99 16.27 1.83
N SER A 93 6.18 16.60 0.55
CA SER A 93 5.13 16.49 -0.48
C SER A 93 4.63 15.06 -0.70
N ILE A 94 5.41 14.04 -0.29
CA ILE A 94 4.96 12.64 -0.33
C ILE A 94 3.74 12.42 0.56
N ALA A 95 3.65 13.10 1.68
CA ALA A 95 2.51 13.02 2.60
C ALA A 95 1.23 13.55 1.96
N ASP A 96 1.32 14.64 1.19
CA ASP A 96 0.18 15.23 0.49
C ASP A 96 -0.37 14.28 -0.57
N GLU A 97 0.52 13.66 -1.36
CA GLU A 97 0.11 12.72 -2.42
C GLU A 97 -0.45 11.41 -1.83
N VAL A 98 0.19 10.87 -0.79
CA VAL A 98 -0.35 9.70 -0.07
C VAL A 98 -1.71 10.02 0.52
N GLY A 99 -1.87 11.17 1.19
CA GLY A 99 -3.15 11.60 1.77
C GLY A 99 -4.26 11.70 0.73
N LYS A 100 -3.99 12.33 -0.42
CA LYS A 100 -5.00 12.47 -1.50
C LYS A 100 -5.56 11.12 -1.94
N LEU A 101 -4.70 10.14 -2.22
CA LEU A 101 -5.11 8.82 -2.71
C LEU A 101 -5.67 7.93 -1.60
N SER A 102 -5.24 8.11 -0.35
CA SER A 102 -5.70 7.32 0.80
C SER A 102 -7.18 7.52 1.15
N LYS A 103 -7.81 8.57 0.64
CA LYS A 103 -9.27 8.78 0.80
C LYS A 103 -10.08 7.65 0.20
N GLU A 104 -9.64 7.12 -0.92
CA GLU A 104 -10.37 6.12 -1.70
C GLU A 104 -9.66 4.76 -1.74
N HIS A 105 -8.34 4.74 -1.49
CA HIS A 105 -7.50 3.56 -1.63
C HIS A 105 -6.85 3.13 -0.32
N SER A 106 -6.94 1.83 -0.01
CA SER A 106 -6.28 1.23 1.16
C SER A 106 -4.78 1.02 0.97
N ALA A 107 -4.31 1.07 -0.27
CA ALA A 107 -2.91 0.94 -0.65
C ALA A 107 -2.56 1.90 -1.77
N VAL A 108 -1.31 2.37 -1.79
CA VAL A 108 -0.72 3.17 -2.87
C VAL A 108 0.68 2.65 -3.17
N LEU A 109 1.13 2.78 -4.41
CA LEU A 109 2.48 2.42 -4.84
C LEU A 109 3.29 3.70 -5.10
N LEU A 110 4.46 3.81 -4.51
CA LEU A 110 5.37 4.95 -4.75
C LEU A 110 6.34 4.58 -5.87
N ALA A 111 6.39 5.37 -6.95
CA ALA A 111 7.29 5.12 -8.07
C ALA A 111 8.75 4.99 -7.62
N ASN A 112 9.45 3.96 -8.13
CA ASN A 112 10.84 3.64 -7.80
C ASN A 112 11.11 3.43 -6.30
N HIS A 113 10.09 2.97 -5.54
CA HIS A 113 10.22 2.87 -4.09
C HIS A 113 9.54 1.60 -3.54
N GLY A 114 8.22 1.64 -3.35
CA GLY A 114 7.47 0.53 -2.78
C GLY A 114 6.07 0.93 -2.35
N PRO A 115 5.26 0.01 -1.80
CA PRO A 115 3.89 0.24 -1.40
C PRO A 115 3.76 0.86 0.00
N VAL A 116 2.68 1.60 0.21
CA VAL A 116 2.16 1.99 1.54
C VAL A 116 0.76 1.41 1.65
N ILE A 117 0.50 0.61 2.68
CA ILE A 117 -0.68 -0.25 2.77
C ILE A 117 -1.31 -0.13 4.14
N SER A 118 -2.61 0.13 4.21
CA SER A 118 -3.38 0.17 5.45
C SER A 118 -4.19 -1.10 5.70
N GLY A 119 -4.55 -1.33 6.95
CA GLY A 119 -5.48 -2.34 7.40
C GLY A 119 -6.16 -1.92 8.70
N ARG A 120 -7.28 -2.56 9.04
CA ARG A 120 -8.02 -2.30 10.30
C ARG A 120 -7.16 -2.52 11.56
N ASP A 121 -6.12 -3.32 11.44
CA ASP A 121 -5.07 -3.54 12.42
C ASP A 121 -3.75 -3.88 11.69
N LEU A 122 -2.64 -3.97 12.43
CA LEU A 122 -1.33 -4.28 11.83
C LEU A 122 -1.32 -5.65 11.13
N ARG A 123 -2.03 -6.64 11.67
CA ARG A 123 -2.11 -7.97 11.07
C ARG A 123 -2.85 -7.96 9.74
N ALA A 124 -3.95 -7.22 9.67
CA ALA A 124 -4.69 -7.03 8.42
C ALA A 124 -3.85 -6.28 7.37
N ALA A 125 -3.11 -5.22 7.78
CA ALA A 125 -2.20 -4.51 6.90
C ALA A 125 -1.09 -5.43 6.35
N MET A 126 -0.53 -6.32 7.18
CA MET A 126 0.44 -7.34 6.74
C MET A 126 -0.15 -8.32 5.74
N PHE A 127 -1.36 -8.85 5.98
CA PHE A 127 -2.02 -9.75 5.03
C PHE A 127 -2.35 -9.05 3.70
N ASN A 128 -2.70 -7.76 3.74
CA ASN A 128 -2.91 -6.98 2.52
C ASN A 128 -1.58 -6.80 1.76
N ALA A 129 -0.46 -6.60 2.48
CA ALA A 129 0.86 -6.50 1.89
C ALA A 129 1.31 -7.82 1.24
N GLU A 130 1.09 -8.94 1.89
CA GLU A 130 1.38 -10.28 1.36
C GLU A 130 0.56 -10.57 0.09
N GLU A 131 -0.75 -10.26 0.11
CA GLU A 131 -1.62 -10.44 -1.07
C GLU A 131 -1.16 -9.57 -2.25
N LEU A 132 -0.80 -8.31 -1.99
CA LEU A 132 -0.28 -7.41 -3.03
C LEU A 132 1.04 -7.91 -3.61
N GLU A 133 1.97 -8.35 -2.77
CA GLU A 133 3.26 -8.88 -3.20
C GLU A 133 3.09 -10.15 -4.05
N GLU A 134 2.21 -11.08 -3.64
CA GLU A 134 1.88 -12.26 -4.43
C GLU A 134 1.19 -11.93 -5.75
N THR A 135 0.28 -10.95 -5.76
CA THR A 135 -0.36 -10.48 -6.99
C THR A 135 0.66 -9.86 -7.95
N ALA A 136 1.58 -9.04 -7.44
CA ALA A 136 2.66 -8.48 -8.26
C ALA A 136 3.60 -9.59 -8.78
N ARG A 137 3.89 -10.62 -7.97
CA ARG A 137 4.65 -11.79 -8.41
C ARG A 137 3.95 -12.53 -9.55
N LEU A 138 2.65 -12.77 -9.43
CA LEU A 138 1.85 -13.38 -10.49
C LEU A 138 1.85 -12.53 -11.77
N TYR A 139 1.74 -11.21 -11.64
CA TYR A 139 1.82 -10.29 -12.78
C TYR A 139 3.13 -10.48 -13.56
N PHE A 140 4.28 -10.52 -12.88
CA PHE A 140 5.57 -10.74 -13.54
C PHE A 140 5.74 -12.14 -14.12
N ILE A 141 5.24 -13.18 -13.45
CA ILE A 141 5.27 -14.55 -13.98
C ILE A 141 4.46 -14.64 -15.28
N LEU A 142 3.35 -13.93 -15.36
CA LEU A 142 2.39 -14.01 -16.45
C LEU A 142 2.58 -12.95 -17.54
N GLN A 143 3.56 -12.04 -17.41
CA GLN A 143 3.73 -10.88 -18.32
C GLN A 143 3.86 -11.23 -19.81
N ASN A 144 4.33 -12.44 -20.12
CA ASN A 144 4.44 -12.95 -21.50
C ASN A 144 3.28 -13.88 -21.89
N SER A 145 2.23 -13.94 -21.09
CA SER A 145 1.05 -14.77 -21.30
C SER A 145 -0.18 -13.91 -21.59
N LYS A 146 -1.14 -14.48 -22.31
CA LYS A 146 -2.46 -13.84 -22.43
C LYS A 146 -3.22 -14.01 -21.12
N LEU A 147 -3.35 -12.92 -20.35
CA LEU A 147 -4.04 -12.95 -19.07
C LEU A 147 -5.55 -13.17 -19.22
N ARG A 148 -6.10 -13.98 -18.31
CA ARG A 148 -7.53 -14.02 -18.03
C ARG A 148 -7.75 -13.21 -16.75
N THR A 149 -8.20 -11.97 -16.89
CA THR A 149 -8.59 -11.12 -15.77
C THR A 149 -10.06 -11.33 -15.41
N LEU A 150 -10.44 -10.91 -14.22
CA LEU A 150 -11.85 -10.76 -13.87
C LEU A 150 -12.48 -9.66 -14.75
N THR A 151 -13.77 -9.81 -15.08
CA THR A 151 -14.54 -8.77 -15.78
C THR A 151 -14.94 -7.67 -14.80
N ASP A 152 -15.35 -6.50 -15.32
CA ASP A 152 -15.82 -5.40 -14.48
C ASP A 152 -17.02 -5.81 -13.63
N GLU A 153 -17.95 -6.61 -14.18
CA GLU A 153 -19.11 -7.12 -13.44
C GLU A 153 -18.69 -8.04 -12.28
N GLN A 154 -17.65 -8.86 -12.48
CA GLN A 154 -17.12 -9.74 -11.43
C GLN A 154 -16.39 -8.93 -10.35
N VAL A 155 -15.69 -7.87 -10.74
CA VAL A 155 -15.04 -6.95 -9.79
C VAL A 155 -16.11 -6.23 -8.96
N ASP A 156 -17.14 -5.68 -9.60
CA ASP A 156 -18.24 -4.98 -8.93
C ASP A 156 -18.99 -5.90 -7.95
N GLU A 157 -19.25 -7.15 -8.34
CA GLU A 157 -19.86 -8.16 -7.46
C GLU A 157 -19.02 -8.39 -6.20
N LEU A 158 -17.71 -8.56 -6.35
CA LEU A 158 -16.79 -8.76 -5.22
C LEU A 158 -16.76 -7.55 -4.29
N GLU A 159 -16.68 -6.35 -4.86
CA GLU A 159 -16.69 -5.11 -4.07
C GLU A 159 -18.00 -4.96 -3.28
N GLN A 160 -19.16 -5.25 -3.88
CA GLN A 160 -20.44 -5.17 -3.20
C GLN A 160 -20.58 -6.19 -2.07
N VAL A 161 -20.16 -7.44 -2.30
CA VAL A 161 -20.32 -8.53 -1.31
C VAL A 161 -19.35 -8.40 -0.14
N PHE A 162 -18.13 -7.93 -0.39
CA PHE A 162 -17.04 -7.96 0.59
C PHE A 162 -16.63 -6.57 1.14
N LYS A 163 -17.23 -5.48 0.67
CA LYS A 163 -16.95 -4.12 1.16
C LYS A 163 -17.10 -4.06 2.69
N GLY A 164 -16.01 -3.68 3.36
CA GLY A 164 -15.96 -3.54 4.82
C GLY A 164 -15.94 -4.83 5.63
N LYS A 165 -15.79 -6.01 4.99
CA LYS A 165 -15.75 -7.30 5.68
C LYS A 165 -14.34 -7.88 5.86
N MET A 166 -13.32 -7.27 5.25
CA MET A 166 -11.93 -7.74 5.31
C MET A 166 -10.96 -6.70 5.83
#